data_efa05bff2b756c6d00933507a54a880d
#
_entry.id   efa05bff2b756c6d00933507a54a880d
#
_cell.length_a   1.000
_cell.length_b   1.000
_cell.length_c   1.000
_cell.angle_alpha   90.00
_cell.angle_beta   90.00
_cell.angle_gamma   90.00
#
_symmetry.space_group_name_H-M   'P 1'
#
loop_
_entity.id
_entity.type
_entity.pdbx_description
1 polymer ?
#
loop_
_entity_poly.entity_id
_entity_poly.type
_entity_poly.pdbx_seq_one_letter_code
_entity_poly.pdbx_strand_id
1 'polypeptide(L)'
;RETLLAALDAAEARGPGTLQYDRGYQPPDYSKVDIHLQPGGYSGEPLAGFLYDFGLKVFMGGAADKDFVAVNAARAAGVPVDGQVHRILDLGCSAGATTTALKRQHPGAEVTGIDVSAAMLRYAHLRAIEQGVEVHFRQMPAESLHYADGHFDMVLAMLLFHELPATVGRRVVEEAFRVLRPGGTFTVL
;
A
#
# COMPACT_ATOMS: atom_id res chain seq x y z
N ARG A 1 6.72 -3.07 23.33
CA ARG A 1 7.00 -1.93 22.43
C ARG A 1 8.41 -2.05 21.84
N GLU A 2 9.45 -2.11 22.65
CA GLU A 2 10.86 -2.19 22.22
C GLU A 2 11.11 -3.35 21.25
N THR A 3 10.62 -4.54 21.57
CA THR A 3 10.76 -5.74 20.73
C THR A 3 10.17 -5.55 19.33
N LEU A 4 8.99 -4.90 19.21
CA LEU A 4 8.35 -4.64 17.93
C LEU A 4 9.12 -3.58 17.11
N LEU A 5 9.63 -2.55 17.76
CA LEU A 5 10.47 -1.55 17.08
C LEU A 5 11.78 -2.17 16.57
N ALA A 6 12.44 -3.01 17.38
CA ALA A 6 13.63 -3.74 16.95
C ALA A 6 13.36 -4.68 15.77
N ALA A 7 12.17 -5.30 15.71
CA ALA A 7 11.79 -6.13 14.57
C ALA A 7 11.63 -5.30 13.27
N LEU A 8 11.01 -4.11 13.36
CA LEU A 8 10.93 -3.18 12.25
C LEU A 8 12.31 -2.72 11.76
N ASP A 9 13.18 -2.31 12.71
CA ASP A 9 14.54 -1.88 12.37
C ASP A 9 15.36 -3.00 11.70
N ALA A 10 15.24 -4.22 12.20
CA ALA A 10 15.92 -5.39 11.65
C ALA A 10 15.39 -5.78 10.25
N ALA A 11 14.15 -5.44 9.92
CA ALA A 11 13.54 -5.75 8.63
C ALA A 11 13.94 -4.76 7.52
N GLU A 12 14.27 -3.50 7.85
CA GLU A 12 14.45 -2.42 6.86
C GLU A 12 15.42 -2.76 5.71
N ALA A 13 16.51 -3.46 6.00
CA ALA A 13 17.53 -3.82 5.01
C ALA A 13 17.43 -5.28 4.52
N ARG A 14 16.35 -6.00 4.87
CA ARG A 14 16.18 -7.41 4.51
C ARG A 14 15.27 -7.59 3.32
N GLY A 15 15.48 -8.66 2.55
CA GLY A 15 14.58 -9.15 1.51
C GLY A 15 13.74 -10.35 1.97
N PRO A 16 12.85 -10.88 1.13
CA PRO A 16 12.66 -10.45 -0.26
C PRO A 16 11.94 -9.10 -0.38
N GLY A 17 12.16 -8.41 -1.52
CA GLY A 17 11.60 -7.09 -1.76
C GLY A 17 12.43 -5.93 -1.18
N THR A 18 11.88 -4.72 -1.23
CA THR A 18 12.58 -3.50 -0.77
C THR A 18 11.66 -2.54 -0.03
N LEU A 19 12.25 -1.74 0.84
CA LEU A 19 11.60 -0.62 1.52
C LEU A 19 12.38 0.67 1.26
N GLN A 20 11.70 1.70 0.75
CA GLN A 20 12.28 3.02 0.52
C GLN A 20 11.42 4.09 1.18
N TYR A 21 11.97 4.78 2.16
CA TYR A 21 11.32 5.91 2.82
C TYR A 21 12.35 6.93 3.30
N ASP A 22 11.90 8.17 3.51
CA ASP A 22 12.72 9.24 4.05
C ASP A 22 12.27 9.55 5.49
N ARG A 23 13.19 9.46 6.44
CA ARG A 23 12.94 9.79 7.86
C ARG A 23 12.59 11.26 8.07
N GLY A 24 12.97 12.14 7.12
CA GLY A 24 12.65 13.57 7.10
C GLY A 24 11.37 13.93 6.35
N TYR A 25 10.72 12.94 5.72
CA TYR A 25 9.50 13.19 4.95
C TYR A 25 8.39 13.79 5.80
N GLN A 26 7.77 14.83 5.25
CA GLN A 26 6.61 15.47 5.87
C GLN A 26 5.35 15.00 5.14
N PRO A 27 4.54 14.13 5.77
CA PRO A 27 3.28 13.70 5.16
C PRO A 27 2.36 14.89 4.90
N PRO A 28 1.57 14.85 3.82
CA PRO A 28 0.60 15.90 3.50
C PRO A 28 -0.35 16.17 4.67
N ASP A 29 -0.79 17.40 4.84
CA ASP A 29 -1.63 17.78 5.99
C ASP A 29 -2.96 17.02 6.07
N TYR A 30 -3.54 16.65 4.94
CA TYR A 30 -4.76 15.84 4.93
C TYR A 30 -4.56 14.47 5.56
N SER A 31 -3.36 13.87 5.47
CA SER A 31 -3.06 12.55 6.05
C SER A 31 -2.83 12.58 7.56
N LYS A 32 -2.78 13.76 8.15
CA LYS A 32 -2.65 13.97 9.60
C LYS A 32 -4.00 14.02 10.33
N VAL A 33 -5.10 14.04 9.57
CA VAL A 33 -6.45 14.01 10.13
C VAL A 33 -6.79 12.58 10.53
N ASP A 34 -7.03 12.37 11.81
CA ASP A 34 -7.37 11.03 12.35
C ASP A 34 -8.87 10.77 12.17
N ILE A 35 -9.25 10.27 10.99
CA ILE A 35 -10.65 9.94 10.68
C ILE A 35 -11.10 8.58 11.25
N HIS A 36 -10.16 7.71 11.58
CA HIS A 36 -10.44 6.36 12.10
C HIS A 36 -10.17 6.22 13.61
N LEU A 37 -9.84 7.32 14.29
CA LEU A 37 -9.57 7.36 15.72
C LEU A 37 -8.47 6.36 16.16
N GLN A 38 -7.53 6.03 15.30
CA GLN A 38 -6.39 5.19 15.65
C GLN A 38 -5.43 5.98 16.55
N PRO A 39 -5.08 5.48 17.74
CA PRO A 39 -4.17 6.18 18.64
C PRO A 39 -2.83 6.55 17.97
N GLY A 40 -2.54 7.87 17.90
CA GLY A 40 -1.35 8.39 17.23
C GLY A 40 -1.45 8.51 15.71
N GLY A 41 -2.64 8.24 15.13
CA GLY A 41 -2.87 8.25 13.69
C GLY A 41 -2.00 7.25 12.93
N TYR A 42 -1.92 7.38 11.62
CA TYR A 42 -1.13 6.47 10.77
C TYR A 42 0.36 6.83 10.71
N SER A 43 0.74 8.07 10.98
CA SER A 43 2.12 8.55 10.81
C SER A 43 2.80 8.97 12.12
N GLY A 44 2.05 9.32 13.17
CA GLY A 44 2.59 9.81 14.43
C GLY A 44 3.03 8.71 15.41
N GLU A 45 2.55 7.48 15.24
CA GLU A 45 2.90 6.33 16.08
C GLU A 45 3.78 5.36 15.28
N PRO A 46 5.04 5.12 15.71
CA PRO A 46 5.95 4.19 15.01
C PRO A 46 5.42 2.75 14.85
N LEU A 47 4.48 2.34 15.70
CA LEU A 47 3.81 1.03 15.63
C LEU A 47 2.44 1.08 14.94
N ALA A 48 2.14 2.17 14.19
CA ALA A 48 0.83 2.35 13.56
C ALA A 48 0.40 1.15 12.70
N GLY A 49 1.32 0.52 11.97
CA GLY A 49 1.02 -0.66 11.16
C GLY A 49 0.53 -1.86 11.98
N PHE A 50 1.14 -2.12 13.14
CA PHE A 50 0.68 -3.17 14.06
C PHE A 50 -0.69 -2.86 14.65
N LEU A 51 -0.91 -1.59 15.05
CA LEU A 51 -2.18 -1.15 15.61
C LEU A 51 -3.30 -1.25 14.57
N TYR A 52 -3.04 -0.83 13.35
CA TYR A 52 -3.96 -0.92 12.24
C TYR A 52 -4.35 -2.37 11.91
N ASP A 53 -3.37 -3.25 11.73
CA ASP A 53 -3.60 -4.65 11.39
C ASP A 53 -4.40 -5.37 12.51
N PHE A 54 -4.05 -5.13 13.77
CA PHE A 54 -4.80 -5.66 14.92
C PHE A 54 -6.21 -5.08 14.98
N GLY A 55 -6.34 -3.75 14.84
CA GLY A 55 -7.64 -3.05 14.88
C GLY A 55 -8.58 -3.54 13.76
N LEU A 56 -8.06 -3.71 12.55
CA LEU A 56 -8.84 -4.23 11.42
C LEU A 56 -9.35 -5.66 11.68
N LYS A 57 -8.52 -6.55 12.26
CA LYS A 57 -8.92 -7.90 12.63
C LYS A 57 -10.04 -7.90 13.67
N VAL A 58 -9.94 -7.05 14.68
CA VAL A 58 -10.97 -6.88 15.69
C VAL A 58 -12.26 -6.31 15.09
N PHE A 59 -12.16 -5.23 14.30
CA PHE A 59 -13.29 -4.58 13.65
C PHE A 59 -14.05 -5.52 12.70
N MET A 60 -13.33 -6.36 11.98
CA MET A 60 -13.91 -7.34 11.04
C MET A 60 -14.32 -8.66 11.69
N GLY A 61 -14.33 -8.75 13.05
CA GLY A 61 -14.72 -9.96 13.77
C GLY A 61 -13.92 -11.21 13.38
N GLY A 62 -12.63 -11.05 13.07
CA GLY A 62 -11.73 -12.13 12.63
C GLY A 62 -11.76 -12.41 11.12
N ALA A 63 -12.68 -11.82 10.35
CA ALA A 63 -12.71 -12.02 8.88
C ALA A 63 -11.44 -11.51 8.17
N ALA A 64 -10.69 -10.60 8.80
CA ALA A 64 -9.43 -10.09 8.28
C ALA A 64 -8.20 -10.95 8.67
N ASP A 65 -8.34 -11.98 9.49
CA ASP A 65 -7.21 -12.79 9.99
C ASP A 65 -6.40 -13.47 8.87
N LYS A 66 -7.05 -13.81 7.76
CA LYS A 66 -6.43 -14.43 6.57
C LYS A 66 -6.38 -13.49 5.37
N ASP A 67 -6.33 -12.19 5.60
CA ASP A 67 -6.34 -11.17 4.53
C ASP A 67 -7.52 -11.28 3.56
N PHE A 68 -8.66 -11.80 4.02
CA PHE A 68 -9.81 -12.08 3.17
C PHE A 68 -10.24 -10.87 2.35
N VAL A 69 -10.25 -9.68 2.95
CA VAL A 69 -10.62 -8.43 2.26
C VAL A 69 -9.62 -8.10 1.16
N ALA A 70 -8.32 -8.18 1.48
CA ALA A 70 -7.24 -7.89 0.53
C ALA A 70 -7.18 -8.92 -0.62
N VAL A 71 -7.40 -10.20 -0.32
CA VAL A 71 -7.47 -11.26 -1.34
C VAL A 71 -8.65 -11.04 -2.28
N ASN A 72 -9.81 -10.65 -1.76
CA ASN A 72 -10.97 -10.34 -2.60
C ASN A 72 -10.75 -9.07 -3.43
N ALA A 73 -10.11 -8.04 -2.87
CA ALA A 73 -9.74 -6.84 -3.61
C ALA A 73 -8.80 -7.16 -4.77
N ALA A 74 -7.76 -7.96 -4.52
CA ALA A 74 -6.85 -8.41 -5.57
C ALA A 74 -7.60 -9.18 -6.67
N ARG A 75 -8.53 -10.08 -6.31
CA ARG A 75 -9.35 -10.83 -7.28
C ARG A 75 -10.30 -9.95 -8.08
N ALA A 76 -10.82 -8.87 -7.49
CA ALA A 76 -11.71 -7.93 -8.15
C ALA A 76 -10.96 -6.92 -9.04
N ALA A 77 -9.63 -6.83 -8.90
CA ALA A 77 -8.81 -5.93 -9.70
C ALA A 77 -8.92 -6.28 -11.20
N GLY A 78 -9.21 -5.28 -12.01
CA GLY A 78 -9.31 -5.43 -13.46
C GLY A 78 -7.95 -5.79 -14.05
N VAL A 79 -7.92 -6.76 -14.97
CA VAL A 79 -6.73 -7.15 -15.72
C VAL A 79 -6.75 -6.47 -17.09
N PRO A 80 -5.60 -6.00 -17.64
CA PRO A 80 -5.51 -5.45 -18.98
C PRO A 80 -6.10 -6.39 -20.05
N VAL A 81 -6.71 -5.81 -21.09
CA VAL A 81 -7.40 -6.58 -22.15
C VAL A 81 -6.48 -7.59 -22.84
N ASP A 82 -5.19 -7.25 -22.97
CA ASP A 82 -4.17 -8.14 -23.54
C ASP A 82 -3.67 -9.22 -22.58
N GLY A 83 -4.15 -9.23 -21.32
CA GLY A 83 -3.76 -10.17 -20.29
C GLY A 83 -2.31 -10.02 -19.78
N GLN A 84 -1.57 -9.01 -20.25
CA GLN A 84 -0.17 -8.83 -19.84
C GLN A 84 -0.06 -8.02 -18.56
N VAL A 85 0.50 -8.61 -17.52
CA VAL A 85 0.69 -7.98 -16.21
C VAL A 85 2.14 -8.19 -15.77
N HIS A 86 2.95 -7.13 -15.92
CA HIS A 86 4.35 -7.13 -15.52
C HIS A 86 4.64 -6.20 -14.34
N ARG A 87 3.89 -5.08 -14.22
CA ARG A 87 4.07 -4.09 -13.14
C ARG A 87 2.73 -3.65 -12.58
N ILE A 88 2.60 -3.75 -11.27
CA ILE A 88 1.38 -3.40 -10.53
C ILE A 88 1.72 -2.34 -9.49
N LEU A 89 0.87 -1.32 -9.37
CA LEU A 89 0.95 -0.29 -8.34
C LEU A 89 -0.27 -0.33 -7.41
N ASP A 90 -0.02 -0.40 -6.10
CA ASP A 90 -1.04 -0.34 -5.05
C ASP A 90 -0.94 1.03 -4.35
N LEU A 91 -1.93 1.90 -4.57
CA LEU A 91 -1.99 3.26 -4.05
C LEU A 91 -2.58 3.29 -2.64
N GLY A 92 -1.86 3.88 -1.68
CA GLY A 92 -2.28 3.89 -0.28
C GLY A 92 -2.29 2.48 0.29
N CYS A 93 -1.20 1.75 0.10
CA CYS A 93 -1.10 0.31 0.40
C CYS A 93 -1.19 -0.02 1.91
N SER A 94 -1.12 0.98 2.79
CA SER A 94 -1.27 0.80 4.23
C SER A 94 -0.35 -0.32 4.79
N ALA A 95 -0.88 -1.30 5.50
CA ALA A 95 -0.16 -2.46 6.05
C ALA A 95 0.23 -3.53 5.01
N GLY A 96 0.10 -3.25 3.71
CA GLY A 96 0.59 -4.08 2.61
C GLY A 96 -0.19 -5.36 2.31
N ALA A 97 -1.39 -5.53 2.89
CA ALA A 97 -2.18 -6.73 2.68
C ALA A 97 -2.59 -6.92 1.22
N THR A 98 -3.10 -5.86 0.58
CA THR A 98 -3.50 -5.89 -0.84
C THR A 98 -2.29 -6.04 -1.76
N THR A 99 -1.19 -5.36 -1.45
CA THR A 99 0.08 -5.49 -2.20
C THR A 99 0.57 -6.94 -2.26
N THR A 100 0.61 -7.61 -1.10
CA THR A 100 1.03 -9.04 -1.04
C THR A 100 0.03 -9.97 -1.71
N ALA A 101 -1.28 -9.69 -1.63
CA ALA A 101 -2.31 -10.45 -2.32
C ALA A 101 -2.19 -10.32 -3.85
N LEU A 102 -1.93 -9.11 -4.37
CA LEU A 102 -1.66 -8.86 -5.79
C LEU A 102 -0.44 -9.65 -6.29
N LYS A 103 0.65 -9.66 -5.52
CA LYS A 103 1.85 -10.44 -5.88
C LYS A 103 1.57 -11.94 -5.93
N ARG A 104 0.79 -12.47 -4.99
CA ARG A 104 0.39 -13.89 -5.01
C ARG A 104 -0.51 -14.23 -6.20
N GLN A 105 -1.35 -13.31 -6.63
CA GLN A 105 -2.22 -13.49 -7.80
C GLN A 105 -1.45 -13.36 -9.11
N HIS A 106 -0.43 -12.50 -9.16
CA HIS A 106 0.42 -12.23 -10.33
C HIS A 106 1.90 -12.48 -9.98
N PRO A 107 2.31 -13.74 -9.77
CA PRO A 107 3.64 -14.07 -9.25
C PRO A 107 4.78 -13.62 -10.15
N GLY A 108 4.55 -13.48 -11.46
CA GLY A 108 5.52 -12.97 -12.43
C GLY A 108 5.63 -11.44 -12.49
N ALA A 109 4.71 -10.71 -11.85
CA ALA A 109 4.71 -9.25 -11.89
C ALA A 109 5.62 -8.64 -10.78
N GLU A 110 6.23 -7.50 -11.08
CA GLU A 110 6.77 -6.60 -10.06
C GLU A 110 5.59 -5.85 -9.41
N VAL A 111 5.48 -5.92 -8.10
CA VAL A 111 4.40 -5.25 -7.36
C VAL A 111 4.98 -4.22 -6.40
N THR A 112 4.53 -2.99 -6.54
CA THR A 112 4.92 -1.88 -5.68
C THR A 112 3.71 -1.34 -4.93
N GLY A 113 3.83 -1.23 -3.61
CA GLY A 113 2.88 -0.52 -2.76
C GLY A 113 3.45 0.84 -2.36
N ILE A 114 2.62 1.88 -2.40
CA ILE A 114 3.00 3.21 -1.93
C ILE A 114 2.07 3.69 -0.83
N ASP A 115 2.65 4.44 0.11
CA ASP A 115 1.92 5.10 1.18
C ASP A 115 2.68 6.35 1.66
N VAL A 116 2.01 7.31 2.27
CA VAL A 116 2.65 8.49 2.88
C VAL A 116 3.22 8.19 4.26
N SER A 117 2.78 7.12 4.91
CA SER A 117 3.17 6.74 6.27
C SER A 117 4.36 5.76 6.27
N ALA A 118 5.53 6.22 6.70
CA ALA A 118 6.68 5.34 6.92
C ALA A 118 6.37 4.23 7.96
N ALA A 119 5.56 4.51 8.98
CA ALA A 119 5.20 3.54 10.02
C ALA A 119 4.37 2.38 9.43
N MET A 120 3.44 2.68 8.53
CA MET A 120 2.68 1.66 7.80
C MET A 120 3.58 0.84 6.87
N LEU A 121 4.42 1.51 6.08
CA LEU A 121 5.32 0.84 5.13
C LEU A 121 6.37 -0.06 5.80
N ARG A 122 6.91 0.34 6.94
CA ARG A 122 7.84 -0.48 7.73
C ARG A 122 7.17 -1.79 8.19
N TYR A 123 5.93 -1.69 8.67
CA TYR A 123 5.14 -2.86 9.03
C TYR A 123 4.79 -3.72 7.82
N ALA A 124 4.36 -3.10 6.72
CA ALA A 124 4.03 -3.80 5.47
C ALA A 124 5.24 -4.61 4.96
N HIS A 125 6.43 -4.03 5.02
CA HIS A 125 7.67 -4.68 4.62
C HIS A 125 8.04 -5.86 5.53
N LEU A 126 8.02 -5.67 6.86
CA LEU A 126 8.22 -6.74 7.83
C LEU A 126 7.27 -7.92 7.56
N ARG A 127 5.99 -7.61 7.40
CA ARG A 127 4.95 -8.59 7.12
C ARG A 127 5.18 -9.35 5.80
N ALA A 128 5.60 -8.66 4.75
CA ALA A 128 5.91 -9.28 3.46
C ALA A 128 7.10 -10.25 3.59
N ILE A 129 8.14 -9.87 4.34
CA ILE A 129 9.28 -10.74 4.63
C ILE A 129 8.84 -12.00 5.40
N GLU A 130 8.04 -11.85 6.45
CA GLU A 130 7.53 -12.98 7.25
C GLU A 130 6.66 -13.94 6.42
N GLN A 131 5.99 -13.42 5.41
CA GLN A 131 5.17 -14.18 4.47
C GLN A 131 5.96 -14.75 3.27
N GLY A 132 7.25 -14.41 3.13
CA GLY A 132 8.09 -14.81 2.00
C GLY A 132 7.62 -14.22 0.66
N VAL A 133 7.00 -13.04 0.66
CA VAL A 133 6.44 -12.40 -0.55
C VAL A 133 7.32 -11.24 -0.98
N GLU A 134 7.83 -11.31 -2.21
CA GLU A 134 8.65 -10.26 -2.81
C GLU A 134 7.79 -9.13 -3.36
N VAL A 135 7.75 -8.01 -2.64
CA VAL A 135 7.08 -6.76 -3.03
C VAL A 135 7.95 -5.57 -2.66
N HIS A 136 7.69 -4.42 -3.29
CA HIS A 136 8.46 -3.20 -3.07
C HIS A 136 7.57 -2.15 -2.42
N PHE A 137 8.06 -1.52 -1.35
CA PHE A 137 7.34 -0.44 -0.67
C PHE A 137 8.09 0.87 -0.80
N ARG A 138 7.37 1.95 -1.16
CA ARG A 138 7.96 3.28 -1.34
C ARG A 138 7.09 4.36 -0.72
N GLN A 139 7.74 5.27 0.02
CA GLN A 139 7.04 6.41 0.60
C GLN A 139 6.88 7.52 -0.43
N MET A 140 5.62 7.78 -0.81
CA MET A 140 5.26 8.92 -1.66
C MET A 140 3.74 9.16 -1.62
N PRO A 141 3.29 10.39 -1.91
CA PRO A 141 1.86 10.67 -2.03
C PRO A 141 1.32 10.18 -3.37
N ALA A 142 0.08 9.65 -3.37
CA ALA A 142 -0.54 9.08 -4.57
C ALA A 142 -0.90 10.15 -5.62
N GLU A 143 -1.03 11.41 -5.23
CA GLU A 143 -1.29 12.55 -6.11
C GLU A 143 -0.03 13.14 -6.78
N SER A 144 1.15 12.56 -6.56
CA SER A 144 2.42 12.98 -7.16
C SER A 144 3.37 11.79 -7.24
N LEU A 145 3.22 10.99 -8.29
CA LEU A 145 3.94 9.74 -8.48
C LEU A 145 5.29 9.94 -9.17
N HIS A 146 6.35 9.42 -8.59
CA HIS A 146 7.71 9.49 -9.14
C HIS A 146 7.99 8.33 -10.11
N TYR A 147 7.07 8.11 -11.07
CA TYR A 147 7.18 7.12 -12.13
C TYR A 147 6.97 7.76 -13.49
N ALA A 148 7.56 7.16 -14.52
CA ALA A 148 7.35 7.59 -15.90
C ALA A 148 5.91 7.33 -16.37
N ASP A 149 5.47 8.04 -17.38
CA ASP A 149 4.19 7.79 -18.06
C ASP A 149 4.18 6.36 -18.61
N GLY A 150 3.04 5.70 -18.49
CA GLY A 150 2.85 4.35 -19.02
C GLY A 150 3.68 3.26 -18.35
N HIS A 151 4.15 3.47 -17.10
CA HIS A 151 5.03 2.54 -16.40
C HIS A 151 4.34 1.27 -15.92
N PHE A 152 3.07 1.34 -15.53
CA PHE A 152 2.33 0.23 -14.92
C PHE A 152 1.27 -0.37 -15.85
N ASP A 153 1.03 -1.66 -15.70
CA ASP A 153 -0.06 -2.38 -16.37
C ASP A 153 -1.36 -2.30 -15.57
N MET A 154 -1.25 -2.33 -14.25
CA MET A 154 -2.36 -2.25 -13.32
C MET A 154 -2.07 -1.24 -12.22
N VAL A 155 -3.07 -0.44 -11.88
CA VAL A 155 -3.07 0.42 -10.69
C VAL A 155 -4.31 0.09 -9.86
N LEU A 156 -4.14 -0.07 -8.56
CA LEU A 156 -5.23 -0.32 -7.62
C LEU A 156 -5.24 0.76 -6.53
N ALA A 157 -6.42 1.18 -6.12
CA ALA A 157 -6.65 2.00 -4.93
C ALA A 157 -7.76 1.34 -4.09
N MET A 158 -7.35 0.68 -3.00
CA MET A 158 -8.27 0.02 -2.08
C MET A 158 -8.55 0.93 -0.88
N LEU A 159 -9.81 1.37 -0.73
CA LEU A 159 -10.25 2.24 0.39
C LEU A 159 -9.41 3.52 0.57
N LEU A 160 -8.76 4.03 -0.49
CA LEU A 160 -7.94 5.23 -0.42
C LEU A 160 -8.79 6.51 -0.45
N PHE A 161 -9.79 6.56 -1.33
CA PHE A 161 -10.46 7.82 -1.67
C PHE A 161 -11.28 8.43 -0.53
N HIS A 162 -11.71 7.63 0.46
CA HIS A 162 -12.42 8.16 1.62
C HIS A 162 -11.50 8.90 2.61
N GLU A 163 -10.18 8.71 2.48
CA GLU A 163 -9.14 9.41 3.26
C GLU A 163 -8.77 10.77 2.64
N LEU A 164 -9.19 11.04 1.40
CA LEU A 164 -8.67 12.15 0.61
C LEU A 164 -9.68 13.30 0.46
N PRO A 165 -9.23 14.56 0.57
CA PRO A 165 -10.01 15.68 0.04
C PRO A 165 -10.30 15.47 -1.45
N ALA A 166 -11.49 15.88 -1.92
CA ALA A 166 -11.91 15.69 -3.31
C ALA A 166 -10.91 16.25 -4.35
N THR A 167 -10.24 17.35 -4.03
CA THR A 167 -9.22 17.96 -4.90
C THR A 167 -7.96 17.11 -5.01
N VAL A 168 -7.59 16.44 -3.92
CA VAL A 168 -6.46 15.48 -3.91
C VAL A 168 -6.85 14.21 -4.68
N GLY A 169 -8.03 13.66 -4.40
CA GLY A 169 -8.54 12.47 -5.10
C GLY A 169 -8.57 12.64 -6.62
N ARG A 170 -8.91 13.85 -7.11
CA ARG A 170 -8.86 14.14 -8.55
C ARG A 170 -7.44 14.01 -9.10
N ARG A 171 -6.43 14.57 -8.42
CA ARG A 171 -5.02 14.44 -8.84
C ARG A 171 -4.53 12.99 -8.77
N VAL A 172 -4.99 12.21 -7.78
CA VAL A 172 -4.68 10.77 -7.72
C VAL A 172 -5.20 10.05 -8.97
N VAL A 173 -6.41 10.36 -9.43
CA VAL A 173 -6.95 9.79 -10.68
C VAL A 173 -6.09 10.19 -11.88
N GLU A 174 -5.73 11.47 -12.00
CA GLU A 174 -4.87 11.99 -13.07
C GLU A 174 -3.51 11.29 -13.10
N GLU A 175 -2.85 11.13 -11.93
CA GLU A 175 -1.58 10.43 -11.79
C GLU A 175 -1.70 8.93 -12.10
N ALA A 176 -2.77 8.26 -11.62
CA ALA A 176 -3.02 6.86 -11.93
C ALA A 176 -3.13 6.63 -13.46
N PHE A 177 -3.87 7.49 -14.16
CA PHE A 177 -3.98 7.41 -15.62
C PHE A 177 -2.65 7.75 -16.32
N ARG A 178 -1.87 8.71 -15.82
CA ARG A 178 -0.57 9.06 -16.39
C ARG A 178 0.41 7.90 -16.34
N VAL A 179 0.49 7.23 -15.19
CA VAL A 179 1.44 6.12 -15.01
C VAL A 179 0.98 4.80 -15.60
N LEU A 180 -0.30 4.67 -15.97
CA LEU A 180 -0.82 3.49 -16.69
C LEU A 180 -0.41 3.50 -18.16
N ARG A 181 0.06 2.35 -18.65
CA ARG A 181 0.24 2.18 -20.09
C ARG A 181 -1.09 2.18 -20.83
N PRO A 182 -1.09 2.47 -22.15
CA PRO A 182 -2.29 2.27 -22.97
C PRO A 182 -2.83 0.84 -22.84
N GLY A 183 -4.13 0.71 -22.54
CA GLY A 183 -4.78 -0.59 -22.29
C GLY A 183 -4.58 -1.17 -20.89
N GLY A 184 -3.85 -0.47 -20.02
CA GLY A 184 -3.76 -0.79 -18.60
C GLY A 184 -5.05 -0.53 -17.82
N THR A 185 -5.16 -1.02 -16.59
CA THR A 185 -6.38 -0.90 -15.79
C THR A 185 -6.15 -0.12 -14.49
N PHE A 186 -7.12 0.75 -14.16
CA PHE A 186 -7.22 1.38 -12.84
C PHE A 186 -8.46 0.84 -12.12
N THR A 187 -8.28 0.25 -10.97
CA THR A 187 -9.37 -0.28 -10.13
C THR A 187 -9.46 0.50 -8.83
N VAL A 188 -10.66 0.95 -8.50
CA VAL A 188 -10.99 1.61 -7.22
C VAL A 188 -12.00 0.75 -6.48
N LEU A 189 -11.74 0.44 -5.22
CA LEU A 189 -12.56 -0.40 -4.36
C LEU A 189 -12.80 0.26 -3.00
#